data_b6657f73c149b976fc816f9b75e77081
#
_entry.id   b6657f73c149b976fc816f9b75e77081
#
_cell.length_a   1.000
_cell.length_b   1.000
_cell.length_c   1.000
_cell.angle_alpha   90.00
_cell.angle_beta   90.00
_cell.angle_gamma   90.00
#
_symmetry.space_group_name_H-M   'P 1'
#
loop_
_entity.id
_entity.type
_entity.pdbx_description
1 polymer ?
#
loop_
_entity_poly.entity_id
_entity_poly.type
_entity_poly.pdbx_seq_one_letter_code
_entity_poly.pdbx_strand_id
1 'polypeptide(L)'
;GTVRFLANIMGMWVQQECLREWASLGDITSGAGGRVDWPLLDAQTEAAQPARYLLDMSSPELMAPGGMVERVRSLWVPGPGPGVSAAACAGADSSASDEAEAGVGGPQTSGVDPSERATVLRAITDSLALAYRRAIRRTCELSGTLPEAIHLVGGGSKNRLLAQETADATGIPVIAGPVEATALGNMLVS
;
A
#
# COMPACT_ATOMS: atom_id res chain seq x y z
N GLY A 1 -2.06 -34.24 5.87
CA GLY A 1 -1.16 -33.27 5.24
C GLY A 1 -1.70 -31.87 5.46
N THR A 2 -0.80 -30.88 5.58
CA THR A 2 -1.16 -29.45 5.69
C THR A 2 -1.19 -28.84 4.30
N VAL A 3 -2.21 -28.04 4.01
CA VAL A 3 -2.32 -27.27 2.76
C VAL A 3 -1.93 -25.82 3.06
N ARG A 4 -1.10 -25.23 2.20
CA ARG A 4 -0.73 -23.82 2.27
C ARG A 4 -1.38 -23.07 1.11
N PHE A 5 -2.06 -21.97 1.42
CA PHE A 5 -2.57 -21.05 0.42
C PHE A 5 -1.57 -19.91 0.25
N LEU A 6 -1.16 -19.65 -0.98
CA LEU A 6 -0.24 -18.57 -1.33
C LEU A 6 -0.90 -17.64 -2.35
N ALA A 7 -0.81 -16.36 -2.11
CA ALA A 7 -1.21 -15.32 -3.06
C ALA A 7 -0.08 -14.31 -3.20
N ASN A 8 0.29 -13.99 -4.43
CA ASN A 8 1.22 -12.91 -4.72
C ASN A 8 0.44 -11.60 -4.84
N ILE A 9 0.81 -10.63 -4.03
CA ILE A 9 0.28 -9.26 -4.09
C ILE A 9 1.47 -8.34 -4.30
N MET A 10 1.30 -7.35 -5.18
CA MET A 10 2.30 -6.31 -5.40
C MET A 10 2.47 -5.53 -4.10
N GLY A 11 3.43 -5.91 -3.29
CA GLY A 11 3.63 -5.35 -1.95
C GLY A 11 4.19 -3.93 -1.96
N MET A 12 5.07 -3.64 -0.99
CA MET A 12 5.74 -2.33 -0.84
C MET A 12 6.65 -1.94 -2.02
N TRP A 13 6.79 -2.80 -3.03
CA TRP A 13 7.55 -2.53 -4.25
C TRP A 13 7.12 -1.23 -4.94
N VAL A 14 5.80 -1.04 -5.13
CA VAL A 14 5.26 0.16 -5.79
C VAL A 14 5.64 1.42 -5.02
N GLN A 15 5.49 1.39 -3.70
CA GLN A 15 5.90 2.50 -2.83
C GLN A 15 7.40 2.75 -2.92
N GLN A 16 8.23 1.70 -2.90
CA GLN A 16 9.68 1.81 -3.00
C GLN A 16 10.13 2.40 -4.34
N GLU A 17 9.46 2.07 -5.43
CA GLU A 17 9.76 2.65 -6.74
C GLU A 17 9.41 4.14 -6.79
N CYS A 18 8.26 4.55 -6.27
CA CYS A 18 7.91 5.97 -6.15
C CYS A 18 8.95 6.74 -5.32
N LEU A 19 9.36 6.18 -4.18
CA LEU A 19 10.38 6.78 -3.32
C LEU A 19 11.74 6.87 -4.01
N ARG A 20 12.12 5.85 -4.78
CA ARG A 20 13.37 5.86 -5.56
C ARG A 20 13.34 6.92 -6.65
N GLU A 21 12.21 7.07 -7.33
CA GLU A 21 12.01 8.10 -8.35
C GLU A 21 12.14 9.50 -7.75
N TRP A 22 11.43 9.80 -6.65
CA TRP A 22 11.53 11.09 -5.96
C TRP A 22 12.92 11.36 -5.38
N ALA A 23 13.60 10.33 -4.86
CA ALA A 23 14.97 10.47 -4.37
C ALA A 23 15.93 10.84 -5.49
N SER A 24 15.75 10.29 -6.70
CA SER A 24 16.56 10.63 -7.86
C SER A 24 16.37 12.07 -8.34
N LEU A 25 15.19 12.64 -8.06
CA LEU A 25 14.87 14.04 -8.34
C LEU A 25 15.30 15.00 -7.22
N GLY A 26 15.78 14.47 -6.09
CA GLY A 26 16.15 15.26 -4.90
C GLY A 26 14.98 15.71 -4.05
N ASP A 27 13.76 15.25 -4.35
CA ASP A 27 12.51 15.75 -3.77
C ASP A 27 12.23 15.28 -2.33
N ILE A 28 12.79 14.17 -1.89
CA ILE A 28 12.53 13.58 -0.56
C ILE A 28 13.79 13.45 0.31
N THR A 29 14.87 14.04 -0.14
CA THR A 29 16.14 14.02 0.58
C THR A 29 16.29 15.30 1.39
N SER A 30 16.23 15.20 2.69
CA SER A 30 16.51 16.31 3.60
C SER A 30 17.73 16.00 4.46
N GLY A 31 18.62 17.00 4.58
CA GLY A 31 19.79 16.94 5.46
C GLY A 31 21.11 16.54 4.76
N ALA A 32 22.18 16.61 5.52
CA ALA A 32 23.53 16.27 5.08
C ALA A 32 23.61 14.77 4.72
N GLY A 33 23.75 14.50 3.43
CA GLY A 33 23.90 13.13 2.91
C GLY A 33 22.72 12.57 2.12
N GLY A 34 21.71 13.38 1.78
CA GLY A 34 20.63 12.96 0.87
C GLY A 34 19.81 11.75 1.38
N ARG A 35 19.56 11.67 2.67
CA ARG A 35 18.75 10.58 3.27
C ARG A 35 17.28 10.97 3.30
N VAL A 36 16.42 9.97 3.07
CA VAL A 36 14.97 10.13 3.20
C VAL A 36 14.60 10.41 4.65
N ASP A 37 13.81 11.45 4.88
CA ASP A 37 13.23 11.76 6.18
C ASP A 37 11.96 10.93 6.39
N TRP A 38 12.14 9.70 6.86
CA TRP A 38 11.04 8.75 7.07
C TRP A 38 9.98 9.26 8.05
N PRO A 39 10.34 9.81 9.24
CA PRO A 39 9.33 10.34 10.16
C PRO A 39 8.44 11.41 9.57
N LEU A 40 9.00 12.32 8.80
CA LEU A 40 8.24 13.38 8.13
C LEU A 40 7.32 12.80 7.06
N LEU A 41 7.82 11.88 6.25
CA LEU A 41 7.07 11.25 5.17
C LEU A 41 5.90 10.40 5.71
N ASP A 42 6.14 9.65 6.78
CA ASP A 42 5.10 8.85 7.45
C ASP A 42 4.02 9.77 8.03
N ALA A 43 4.38 10.86 8.72
CA ALA A 43 3.44 11.83 9.26
C ALA A 43 2.59 12.51 8.17
N GLN A 44 3.20 12.86 7.04
CA GLN A 44 2.49 13.43 5.89
C GLN A 44 1.52 12.41 5.27
N THR A 45 1.93 11.16 5.16
CA THR A 45 1.10 10.08 4.62
C THR A 45 -0.08 9.77 5.54
N GLU A 46 0.14 9.75 6.85
CA GLU A 46 -0.94 9.57 7.84
C GLU A 46 -1.96 10.72 7.80
N ALA A 47 -1.49 11.96 7.60
CA ALA A 47 -2.34 13.14 7.50
C ALA A 47 -3.11 13.25 6.19
N ALA A 48 -2.69 12.52 5.14
CA ALA A 48 -3.38 12.53 3.86
C ALA A 48 -4.77 11.87 3.97
N GLN A 49 -5.71 12.36 3.16
CA GLN A 49 -7.09 11.89 3.16
C GLN A 49 -7.17 10.38 2.86
N PRO A 50 -7.74 9.57 3.77
CA PRO A 50 -7.91 8.14 3.55
C PRO A 50 -8.84 7.84 2.37
N ALA A 51 -8.55 6.77 1.65
CA ALA A 51 -9.38 6.24 0.57
C ALA A 51 -9.81 7.30 -0.48
N ARG A 52 -9.01 8.35 -0.66
CA ARG A 52 -9.26 9.37 -1.69
C ARG A 52 -9.09 8.80 -3.09
N TYR A 53 -8.07 7.98 -3.27
CA TYR A 53 -7.77 7.25 -4.49
C TYR A 53 -7.43 5.81 -4.17
N LEU A 54 -7.82 4.91 -5.03
CA LEU A 54 -7.55 3.49 -4.92
C LEU A 54 -6.93 2.96 -6.22
N LEU A 55 -6.15 1.87 -6.09
CA LEU A 55 -5.44 1.20 -7.18
C LEU A 55 -5.78 -0.28 -7.18
N ASP A 56 -5.84 -0.88 -8.34
CA ASP A 56 -5.78 -2.33 -8.42
C ASP A 56 -4.33 -2.81 -8.27
N MET A 57 -3.99 -3.29 -7.08
CA MET A 57 -2.65 -3.79 -6.76
C MET A 57 -2.30 -5.10 -7.49
N SER A 58 -3.20 -5.65 -8.30
CA SER A 58 -2.94 -6.79 -9.17
C SER A 58 -2.62 -6.38 -10.62
N SER A 59 -2.69 -5.09 -10.94
CA SER A 59 -2.41 -4.59 -12.29
C SER A 59 -0.99 -4.93 -12.74
N PRO A 60 -0.80 -5.58 -13.90
CA PRO A 60 0.52 -5.90 -14.42
C PRO A 60 1.34 -4.64 -14.77
N GLU A 61 0.70 -3.51 -14.95
CA GLU A 61 1.36 -2.24 -15.21
C GLU A 61 2.23 -1.78 -14.05
N LEU A 62 1.89 -2.15 -12.81
CA LEU A 62 2.68 -1.85 -11.63
C LEU A 62 3.97 -2.69 -11.52
N MET A 63 4.19 -3.68 -12.41
CA MET A 63 5.37 -4.54 -12.36
C MET A 63 6.60 -3.95 -13.05
N ALA A 64 6.43 -2.99 -13.95
CA ALA A 64 7.54 -2.43 -14.68
C ALA A 64 8.28 -1.35 -13.87
N PRO A 65 9.63 -1.36 -13.81
CA PRO A 65 10.39 -0.32 -13.14
C PRO A 65 10.35 1.01 -13.91
N GLY A 66 10.55 2.11 -13.18
CA GLY A 66 10.62 3.47 -13.72
C GLY A 66 9.27 4.09 -14.07
N GLY A 67 9.14 5.41 -13.90
CA GLY A 67 7.90 6.15 -14.14
C GLY A 67 6.74 5.68 -13.27
N MET A 68 7.04 5.22 -12.06
CA MET A 68 6.04 4.61 -11.17
C MET A 68 5.02 5.62 -10.68
N VAL A 69 5.46 6.83 -10.38
CA VAL A 69 4.57 7.89 -9.89
C VAL A 69 3.49 8.23 -10.90
N GLU A 70 3.88 8.43 -12.16
CA GLU A 70 2.92 8.71 -13.23
C GLU A 70 2.00 7.52 -13.51
N ARG A 71 2.53 6.32 -13.45
CA ARG A 71 1.75 5.09 -13.62
C ARG A 71 0.73 4.90 -12.50
N VAL A 72 1.10 5.16 -11.26
CA VAL A 72 0.16 5.17 -10.13
C VAL A 72 -0.95 6.18 -10.38
N ARG A 73 -0.62 7.40 -10.84
CA ARG A 73 -1.61 8.43 -11.15
C ARG A 73 -2.55 8.03 -12.28
N SER A 74 -2.04 7.36 -13.30
CA SER A 74 -2.89 6.92 -14.44
C SER A 74 -3.81 5.76 -14.09
N LEU A 75 -3.48 4.98 -13.06
CA LEU A 75 -4.23 3.80 -12.64
C LEU A 75 -5.13 4.04 -11.43
N TRP A 76 -4.98 5.15 -10.71
CA TRP A 76 -5.84 5.38 -9.56
C TRP A 76 -7.25 5.76 -9.97
N VAL A 77 -8.21 5.27 -9.21
CA VAL A 77 -9.62 5.64 -9.35
C VAL A 77 -10.07 6.41 -8.12
N PRO A 78 -11.03 7.33 -8.24
CA PRO A 78 -11.61 7.99 -7.09
C PRO A 78 -12.14 6.95 -6.09
N GLY A 79 -11.72 7.09 -4.86
CA GLY A 79 -12.26 6.28 -3.77
C GLY A 79 -13.56 6.87 -3.23
N PRO A 80 -14.17 6.23 -2.23
CA PRO A 80 -15.48 6.62 -1.70
C PRO A 80 -15.49 7.96 -0.94
N GLY A 81 -14.34 8.62 -0.82
CA GLY A 81 -14.23 9.94 -0.21
C GLY A 81 -14.10 9.96 1.32
N PRO A 82 -14.11 11.15 1.95
CA PRO A 82 -13.90 11.33 3.38
C PRO A 82 -15.03 10.69 4.21
N GLY A 83 -14.65 10.00 5.28
CA GLY A 83 -15.58 9.32 6.19
C GLY A 83 -15.77 7.84 5.92
N VAL A 84 -15.19 7.32 4.83
CA VAL A 84 -15.19 5.89 4.52
C VAL A 84 -13.78 5.36 4.76
N SER A 85 -13.56 4.69 5.89
CA SER A 85 -12.31 3.96 6.10
C SER A 85 -12.24 2.76 5.16
N ALA A 86 -11.04 2.23 4.94
CA ALA A 86 -10.87 0.96 4.20
C ALA A 86 -11.79 -0.15 4.74
N ALA A 87 -12.18 -0.07 6.01
CA ALA A 87 -13.17 -0.96 6.63
C ALA A 87 -14.58 -0.85 6.01
N ALA A 88 -14.99 0.35 5.60
CA ALA A 88 -16.32 0.58 5.05
C ALA A 88 -16.45 0.22 3.55
N CYS A 89 -15.33 0.21 2.81
CA CYS A 89 -15.29 -0.34 1.45
C CYS A 89 -15.56 -1.86 1.41
N ALA A 90 -15.83 -2.42 2.57
CA ALA A 90 -15.97 -3.84 2.84
C ALA A 90 -17.21 -4.50 2.22
N GLY A 91 -18.19 -3.75 1.79
CA GLY A 91 -19.46 -4.28 1.32
C GLY A 91 -19.74 -4.13 -0.17
N ALA A 92 -18.85 -3.50 -0.93
CA ALA A 92 -19.04 -3.31 -2.36
C ALA A 92 -18.31 -4.41 -3.14
N ASP A 93 -18.98 -5.52 -3.35
CA ASP A 93 -18.65 -6.42 -4.45
C ASP A 93 -18.98 -5.69 -5.77
N SER A 94 -17.93 -5.48 -6.52
CA SER A 94 -17.83 -5.10 -7.91
C SER A 94 -19.11 -5.18 -8.76
N SER A 95 -19.71 -4.05 -9.05
CA SER A 95 -20.27 -3.75 -10.37
C SER A 95 -20.44 -2.24 -10.49
N ALA A 96 -19.39 -1.56 -10.90
CA ALA A 96 -19.48 -0.20 -11.41
C ALA A 96 -18.57 -0.10 -12.62
N SER A 97 -19.12 -0.46 -13.77
CA SER A 97 -18.77 0.11 -15.06
C SER A 97 -19.45 1.47 -15.11
N ASP A 98 -18.69 2.47 -15.47
CA ASP A 98 -18.96 3.59 -16.34
C ASP A 98 -18.53 4.95 -15.80
N GLU A 99 -17.67 5.54 -16.64
CA GLU A 99 -17.42 6.95 -16.88
C GLU A 99 -16.93 7.83 -15.72
N ALA A 100 -15.61 7.82 -15.52
CA ALA A 100 -14.91 8.94 -14.89
C ALA A 100 -14.03 9.63 -15.94
N GLU A 101 -14.40 10.85 -16.29
CA GLU A 101 -13.59 11.74 -17.15
C GLU A 101 -12.17 11.89 -16.58
N ALA A 102 -11.20 11.54 -17.42
CA ALA A 102 -9.78 11.73 -17.16
C ALA A 102 -9.47 13.23 -17.17
N GLY A 103 -9.28 13.80 -16.00
CA GLY A 103 -8.71 15.14 -15.83
C GLY A 103 -7.24 15.13 -16.28
N VAL A 104 -6.99 15.70 -17.43
CA VAL A 104 -5.66 15.88 -18.02
C VAL A 104 -4.83 16.79 -17.12
N GLY A 105 -3.70 16.28 -16.62
CA GLY A 105 -2.73 17.02 -15.83
C GLY A 105 -2.04 18.12 -16.63
N GLY A 106 -1.97 19.31 -16.05
CA GLY A 106 -1.21 20.44 -16.55
C GLY A 106 0.32 20.29 -16.32
N PRO A 107 1.14 21.25 -16.79
CA PRO A 107 2.58 21.10 -17.01
C PRO A 107 3.38 21.01 -15.72
N GLN A 108 4.44 20.23 -15.80
CA GLN A 108 5.39 19.91 -14.74
C GLN A 108 6.15 21.14 -14.25
N THR A 109 5.97 21.45 -12.99
CA THR A 109 6.88 22.32 -12.23
C THR A 109 7.90 21.43 -11.51
N SER A 110 9.16 21.85 -11.52
CA SER A 110 10.29 21.22 -10.86
C SER A 110 10.01 21.10 -9.35
N GLY A 111 9.77 19.86 -8.89
CA GLY A 111 9.47 19.55 -7.49
C GLY A 111 8.03 19.06 -7.31
N VAL A 112 7.88 17.80 -6.87
CA VAL A 112 6.55 17.25 -6.56
C VAL A 112 6.06 17.84 -5.24
N ASP A 113 4.85 18.37 -5.22
CA ASP A 113 4.22 18.90 -4.00
C ASP A 113 4.22 17.82 -2.89
N PRO A 114 4.66 18.15 -1.67
CA PRO A 114 4.61 17.22 -0.53
C PRO A 114 3.22 16.63 -0.28
N SER A 115 2.15 17.39 -0.50
CA SER A 115 0.77 16.91 -0.36
C SER A 115 0.42 15.88 -1.42
N GLU A 116 0.98 16.00 -2.60
CA GLU A 116 0.79 15.04 -3.68
C GLU A 116 1.54 13.74 -3.41
N ARG A 117 2.78 13.80 -2.92
CA ARG A 117 3.54 12.61 -2.48
C ARG A 117 2.79 11.86 -1.40
N ALA A 118 2.29 12.57 -0.40
CA ALA A 118 1.49 12.00 0.68
C ALA A 118 0.22 11.30 0.14
N THR A 119 -0.45 11.92 -0.83
CA THR A 119 -1.63 11.36 -1.48
C THR A 119 -1.31 10.07 -2.25
N VAL A 120 -0.21 10.04 -3.00
CA VAL A 120 0.24 8.84 -3.73
C VAL A 120 0.57 7.70 -2.76
N LEU A 121 1.36 8.00 -1.72
CA LEU A 121 1.73 6.99 -0.71
C LEU A 121 0.51 6.48 0.07
N ARG A 122 -0.43 7.37 0.38
CA ARG A 122 -1.69 7.00 1.02
C ARG A 122 -2.52 6.08 0.14
N ALA A 123 -2.71 6.43 -1.12
CA ALA A 123 -3.45 5.62 -2.09
C ALA A 123 -2.86 4.21 -2.23
N ILE A 124 -1.52 4.09 -2.30
CA ILE A 124 -0.84 2.80 -2.35
C ILE A 124 -1.09 2.00 -1.06
N THR A 125 -0.98 2.63 0.11
CA THR A 125 -1.15 1.97 1.41
C THR A 125 -2.56 1.45 1.60
N ASP A 126 -3.57 2.29 1.33
CA ASP A 126 -4.98 1.92 1.42
C ASP A 126 -5.32 0.78 0.44
N SER A 127 -4.80 0.85 -0.78
CA SER A 127 -5.01 -0.18 -1.81
C SER A 127 -4.36 -1.51 -1.44
N LEU A 128 -3.18 -1.48 -0.81
CA LEU A 128 -2.52 -2.69 -0.28
C LEU A 128 -3.34 -3.33 0.83
N ALA A 129 -3.86 -2.54 1.77
CA ALA A 129 -4.70 -3.05 2.86
C ALA A 129 -5.95 -3.75 2.32
N LEU A 130 -6.58 -3.17 1.29
CA LEU A 130 -7.74 -3.78 0.61
C LEU A 130 -7.35 -5.05 -0.17
N ALA A 131 -6.20 -5.07 -0.82
CA ALA A 131 -5.70 -6.26 -1.51
C ALA A 131 -5.43 -7.41 -0.52
N TYR A 132 -4.83 -7.10 0.64
CA TYR A 132 -4.62 -8.08 1.72
C TYR A 132 -5.94 -8.62 2.25
N ARG A 133 -6.91 -7.75 2.48
CA ARG A 133 -8.26 -8.17 2.86
C ARG A 133 -8.88 -9.13 1.86
N ARG A 134 -8.83 -8.82 0.56
CA ARG A 134 -9.35 -9.69 -0.51
C ARG A 134 -8.69 -11.06 -0.47
N ALA A 135 -7.35 -11.11 -0.35
CA ALA A 135 -6.60 -12.34 -0.28
C ALA A 135 -6.94 -13.17 0.97
N ILE A 136 -7.05 -12.52 2.13
CA ILE A 136 -7.40 -13.18 3.39
C ILE A 136 -8.83 -13.73 3.32
N ARG A 137 -9.80 -12.98 2.85
CA ARG A 137 -11.17 -13.46 2.66
C ARG A 137 -11.22 -14.67 1.76
N ARG A 138 -10.52 -14.61 0.62
CA ARG A 138 -10.45 -15.76 -0.29
C ARG A 138 -9.84 -16.98 0.37
N THR A 139 -8.81 -16.80 1.18
CA THR A 139 -8.20 -17.87 1.97
C THR A 139 -9.17 -18.45 3.00
N CYS A 140 -9.92 -17.61 3.71
CA CYS A 140 -10.94 -18.04 4.67
C CYS A 140 -12.06 -18.85 3.98
N GLU A 141 -12.53 -18.41 2.82
CA GLU A 141 -13.53 -19.14 2.03
C GLU A 141 -13.04 -20.55 1.63
N LEU A 142 -11.76 -20.65 1.22
CA LEU A 142 -11.17 -21.90 0.79
C LEU A 142 -10.84 -22.85 1.96
N SER A 143 -10.44 -22.31 3.11
CA SER A 143 -10.04 -23.08 4.28
C SER A 143 -11.19 -23.38 5.24
N GLY A 144 -12.27 -22.63 5.17
CA GLY A 144 -13.36 -22.66 6.16
C GLY A 144 -12.97 -22.15 7.54
N THR A 145 -11.80 -21.48 7.67
CA THR A 145 -11.22 -21.06 8.95
C THR A 145 -10.95 -19.56 8.94
N LEU A 146 -11.31 -18.87 10.03
CA LEU A 146 -10.94 -17.47 10.26
C LEU A 146 -9.62 -17.41 11.04
N PRO A 147 -8.63 -16.62 10.62
CA PRO A 147 -7.41 -16.42 11.38
C PRO A 147 -7.65 -15.57 12.62
N GLU A 148 -6.97 -15.89 13.72
CA GLU A 148 -7.02 -15.11 14.96
C GLU A 148 -6.17 -13.84 14.87
N ALA A 149 -5.11 -13.86 14.10
CA ALA A 149 -4.21 -12.73 13.89
C ALA A 149 -3.51 -12.82 12.52
N ILE A 150 -3.10 -11.66 12.03
CA ILE A 150 -2.27 -11.51 10.84
C ILE A 150 -0.85 -11.16 11.30
N HIS A 151 0.13 -11.96 10.93
CA HIS A 151 1.53 -11.65 11.18
C HIS A 151 2.15 -10.94 9.97
N LEU A 152 2.44 -9.64 10.13
CA LEU A 152 3.13 -8.84 9.13
C LEU A 152 4.63 -8.89 9.40
N VAL A 153 5.39 -9.54 8.53
CA VAL A 153 6.84 -9.75 8.69
C VAL A 153 7.64 -9.15 7.54
N GLY A 154 8.94 -8.96 7.73
CA GLY A 154 9.82 -8.34 6.74
C GLY A 154 9.75 -6.81 6.78
N GLY A 155 10.21 -6.15 5.71
CA GLY A 155 10.30 -4.69 5.63
C GLY A 155 8.99 -3.95 5.84
N GLY A 156 7.87 -4.55 5.42
CA GLY A 156 6.53 -3.99 5.60
C GLY A 156 6.09 -3.86 7.06
N SER A 157 6.66 -4.64 7.98
CA SER A 157 6.34 -4.57 9.41
C SER A 157 6.71 -3.23 10.07
N LYS A 158 7.59 -2.43 9.44
CA LYS A 158 7.94 -1.08 9.88
C LYS A 158 6.88 -0.03 9.52
N ASN A 159 6.03 -0.31 8.55
CA ASN A 159 4.99 0.62 8.13
C ASN A 159 3.77 0.47 9.05
N ARG A 160 3.69 1.36 10.05
CA ARG A 160 2.60 1.36 11.03
C ARG A 160 1.24 1.63 10.40
N LEU A 161 1.20 2.56 9.42
CA LEU A 161 -0.04 2.89 8.73
C LEU A 161 -0.59 1.68 7.98
N LEU A 162 0.27 0.96 7.23
CA LEU A 162 -0.15 -0.27 6.54
C LEU A 162 -0.67 -1.34 7.50
N ALA A 163 -0.01 -1.51 8.66
CA ALA A 163 -0.45 -2.46 9.67
C ALA A 163 -1.84 -2.07 10.23
N GLN A 164 -2.05 -0.79 10.54
CA GLN A 164 -3.32 -0.27 11.04
C GLN A 164 -4.42 -0.40 9.99
N GLU A 165 -4.19 0.09 8.76
CA GLU A 165 -5.17 -0.01 7.68
C GLU A 165 -5.51 -1.46 7.33
N THR A 166 -4.55 -2.38 7.44
CA THR A 166 -4.80 -3.81 7.26
C THR A 166 -5.70 -4.36 8.37
N ALA A 167 -5.45 -4.00 9.64
CA ALA A 167 -6.30 -4.40 10.75
C ALA A 167 -7.72 -3.84 10.59
N ASP A 168 -7.84 -2.57 10.24
CA ASP A 168 -9.13 -1.90 10.05
C ASP A 168 -9.91 -2.50 8.86
N ALA A 169 -9.22 -2.77 7.76
CA ALA A 169 -9.82 -3.36 6.58
C ALA A 169 -10.28 -4.81 6.81
N THR A 170 -9.53 -5.61 7.55
CA THR A 170 -9.82 -7.03 7.75
C THR A 170 -10.70 -7.31 8.96
N GLY A 171 -10.68 -6.45 9.96
CA GLY A 171 -11.25 -6.69 11.28
C GLY A 171 -10.46 -7.72 12.10
N ILE A 172 -9.22 -8.03 11.70
CA ILE A 172 -8.38 -9.03 12.35
C ILE A 172 -7.14 -8.32 12.91
N PRO A 173 -6.74 -8.61 14.17
CA PRO A 173 -5.54 -8.03 14.75
C PRO A 173 -4.29 -8.27 13.89
N VAL A 174 -3.50 -7.21 13.68
CA VAL A 174 -2.22 -7.30 12.95
C VAL A 174 -1.08 -7.22 13.96
N ILE A 175 -0.22 -8.23 13.94
CA ILE A 175 0.99 -8.31 14.77
C ILE A 175 2.18 -8.00 13.86
N ALA A 176 2.81 -6.84 14.08
CA ALA A 176 4.05 -6.49 13.39
C ALA A 176 5.19 -7.35 13.94
N GLY A 177 5.70 -8.23 13.11
CA GLY A 177 6.74 -9.18 13.46
C GLY A 177 8.15 -8.65 13.17
N PRO A 178 9.16 -9.50 13.31
CA PRO A 178 10.54 -9.11 13.08
C PRO A 178 10.77 -8.76 11.60
N VAL A 179 11.57 -7.71 11.38
CA VAL A 179 11.96 -7.26 10.03
C VAL A 179 12.75 -8.35 9.31
N GLU A 180 13.63 -9.03 10.05
CA GLU A 180 14.52 -10.09 9.56
C GLU A 180 13.99 -11.49 9.88
N ALA A 181 12.70 -11.73 9.66
CA ALA A 181 12.05 -13.00 9.99
C ALA A 181 12.72 -14.22 9.32
N THR A 182 13.17 -14.07 8.07
CA THR A 182 13.85 -15.15 7.33
C THR A 182 15.21 -15.48 7.96
N ALA A 183 16.00 -14.48 8.34
CA ALA A 183 17.29 -14.69 8.98
C ALA A 183 17.13 -15.35 10.35
N LEU A 184 16.16 -14.88 11.15
CA LEU A 184 15.82 -15.50 12.44
C LEU A 184 15.32 -16.94 12.27
N GLY A 185 14.48 -17.20 11.29
CA GLY A 185 14.00 -18.56 11.00
C GLY A 185 15.14 -19.53 10.65
N ASN A 186 16.08 -19.08 9.82
CA ASN A 186 17.24 -19.88 9.46
C ASN A 186 18.16 -20.18 10.68
N MET A 187 18.33 -19.21 11.58
CA MET A 187 19.14 -19.41 12.80
C MET A 187 18.49 -20.38 13.78
N LEU A 188 17.14 -20.45 13.81
CA LEU A 188 16.42 -21.32 14.74
C LEU A 188 16.30 -22.77 14.24
N VAL A 189 16.53 -23.01 12.96
CA VAL A 189 16.41 -24.35 12.32
C VAL A 189 17.78 -24.98 12.08
N SER A 190 18.88 -24.21 12.23
CA SER A 190 20.27 -24.70 12.12
C SER A 190 20.75 -25.27 13.43
#